data_ddb114ac74b0431265ab920f44c677e1
#
_entry.id   ddb114ac74b0431265ab920f44c677e1
#
_cell.length_a   1.000
_cell.length_b   1.000
_cell.length_c   1.000
_cell.angle_alpha   90.00
_cell.angle_beta   90.00
_cell.angle_gamma   90.00
#
_symmetry.space_group_name_H-M   'P 1'
#
loop_
_entity.id
_entity.type
_entity.pdbx_description
1 polymer ?
#
loop_
_entity_poly.entity_id
_entity_poly.type
_entity_poly.pdbx_seq_one_letter_code
_entity_poly.pdbx_strand_id
1 'polypeptide(L)'
;MLKIIFYIKSEKINLKGESPIFAKVTLGKERVTMSTGKSISAERWITTQRLRAILKLEKEKVLKKSLELFQLNIEKKYNNLINFTEEVSIAMLKNEILGISDEAKKIQLLDVFEKHNSEFAKKVKSGERSSASLQKYNRSADLIRNFIKKTYNVNNIEIEKINSAFVYNLETYLK
;
A
#
# COMPACT_ATOMS: atom_id res chain seq x y z
N MET A 1 18.24 -6.73 4.41
CA MET A 1 17.99 -6.14 5.74
C MET A 1 17.58 -4.69 5.55
N LEU A 2 16.49 -4.25 6.20
CA LEU A 2 16.01 -2.86 6.19
C LEU A 2 16.87 -2.02 7.16
N LYS A 3 17.34 -0.84 6.72
CA LYS A 3 18.08 0.14 7.53
C LYS A 3 17.53 1.53 7.31
N ILE A 4 17.24 2.25 8.39
CA ILE A 4 16.69 3.62 8.36
C ILE A 4 17.64 4.54 9.12
N ILE A 5 18.05 5.64 8.48
CA ILE A 5 18.96 6.63 9.06
C ILE A 5 18.36 8.02 8.84
N PHE A 6 18.24 8.81 9.91
CA PHE A 6 17.85 10.21 9.82
C PHE A 6 19.08 11.11 9.68
N TYR A 7 18.98 12.13 8.84
CA TYR A 7 20.01 13.14 8.64
C TYR A 7 19.38 14.48 8.26
N ILE A 8 20.11 15.56 8.46
CA ILE A 8 19.70 16.90 8.02
C ILE A 8 20.37 17.28 6.70
N LYS A 9 19.72 18.12 5.91
CA LYS A 9 20.33 18.81 4.77
C LYS A 9 20.65 20.24 5.20
N SER A 10 21.88 20.44 5.67
CA SER A 10 22.35 21.74 6.20
C SER A 10 22.34 22.86 5.17
N GLU A 11 22.40 22.54 3.87
CA GLU A 11 22.33 23.52 2.78
C GLU A 11 20.92 24.12 2.59
N LYS A 12 19.88 23.46 3.12
CA LYS A 12 18.49 23.89 3.04
C LYS A 12 18.03 24.37 4.40
N ILE A 13 17.98 25.68 4.59
CA ILE A 13 17.55 26.31 5.84
C ILE A 13 16.19 26.99 5.59
N ASN A 14 15.23 26.76 6.48
CA ASN A 14 13.94 27.45 6.44
C ASN A 14 14.04 28.85 7.07
N LEU A 15 12.96 29.64 7.00
CA LEU A 15 12.89 30.99 7.57
C LEU A 15 13.14 31.05 9.09
N LYS A 16 13.08 29.91 9.79
CA LYS A 16 13.33 29.78 11.23
C LYS A 16 14.78 29.40 11.56
N GLY A 17 15.65 29.30 10.55
CA GLY A 17 17.05 28.85 10.73
C GLY A 17 17.19 27.35 10.95
N GLU A 18 16.19 26.55 10.59
CA GLU A 18 16.20 25.08 10.77
C GLU A 18 16.40 24.35 9.44
N SER A 19 17.15 23.27 9.50
CA SER A 19 17.38 22.35 8.38
C SER A 19 16.36 21.21 8.37
N PRO A 20 15.81 20.82 7.22
CA PRO A 20 14.89 19.71 7.12
C PRO A 20 15.56 18.36 7.40
N ILE A 21 14.83 17.49 8.09
CA ILE A 21 15.26 16.13 8.40
C ILE A 21 14.75 15.18 7.33
N PHE A 22 15.64 14.36 6.81
CA PHE A 22 15.35 13.31 5.85
C PHE A 22 15.62 11.93 6.45
N ALA A 23 14.84 10.96 6.01
CA ALA A 23 15.08 9.54 6.27
C ALA A 23 15.71 8.92 5.03
N LYS A 24 16.88 8.29 5.20
CA LYS A 24 17.50 7.42 4.21
C LYS A 24 17.11 5.98 4.54
N VAL A 25 16.29 5.41 3.70
CA VAL A 25 15.82 4.02 3.81
C VAL A 25 16.65 3.17 2.85
N THR A 26 17.27 2.12 3.37
CA THR A 26 18.10 1.19 2.59
C THR A 26 17.55 -0.22 2.74
N LEU A 27 17.38 -0.91 1.63
CA LEU A 27 16.96 -2.29 1.56
C LEU A 27 17.92 -3.07 0.64
N GLY A 28 18.72 -3.96 1.23
CA GLY A 28 19.80 -4.61 0.49
C GLY A 28 20.80 -3.60 -0.07
N LYS A 29 20.94 -3.56 -1.40
CA LYS A 29 21.82 -2.61 -2.13
C LYS A 29 21.10 -1.33 -2.55
N GLU A 30 19.79 -1.30 -2.52
CA GLU A 30 18.96 -0.18 -2.95
C GLU A 30 18.70 0.81 -1.82
N ARG A 31 18.50 2.07 -2.17
CA ARG A 31 18.24 3.13 -1.22
C ARG A 31 17.29 4.18 -1.75
N VAL A 32 16.47 4.75 -0.87
CA VAL A 32 15.61 5.89 -1.16
C VAL A 32 15.71 6.91 -0.03
N THR A 33 15.59 8.19 -0.39
CA THR A 33 15.53 9.30 0.57
C THR A 33 14.13 9.89 0.59
N MET A 34 13.61 10.10 1.81
CA MET A 34 12.26 10.60 2.03
C MET A 34 12.30 11.79 3.01
N SER A 35 11.46 12.79 2.77
CA SER A 35 11.28 13.87 3.73
C SER A 35 10.46 13.38 4.92
N THR A 36 10.88 13.75 6.13
CA THR A 36 10.09 13.47 7.35
C THR A 36 9.05 14.56 7.64
N GLY A 37 9.09 15.69 6.90
CA GLY A 37 8.30 16.88 7.19
C GLY A 37 8.69 17.60 8.50
N LYS A 38 9.82 17.23 9.09
CA LYS A 38 10.34 17.82 10.33
C LYS A 38 11.64 18.57 10.06
N SER A 39 11.95 19.54 10.93
CA SER A 39 13.18 20.33 10.88
C SER A 39 13.78 20.53 12.26
N ILE A 40 15.07 20.86 12.32
CA ILE A 40 15.84 21.16 13.52
C ILE A 40 17.00 22.06 13.14
N SER A 41 17.47 22.94 14.06
CA SER A 41 18.71 23.69 13.78
C SER A 41 19.92 22.75 13.71
N ALA A 42 20.87 23.03 12.83
CA ALA A 42 22.06 22.22 12.65
C ALA A 42 22.87 22.08 13.94
N GLU A 43 22.97 23.18 14.71
CA GLU A 43 23.64 23.19 16.02
C GLU A 43 22.98 22.21 16.99
N ARG A 44 21.63 22.24 17.11
CA ARG A 44 20.89 21.34 18.02
C ARG A 44 21.00 19.88 17.56
N TRP A 45 21.02 19.64 16.24
CA TRP A 45 21.22 18.28 15.69
C TRP A 45 22.57 17.69 16.11
N ILE A 46 23.63 18.50 16.11
CA ILE A 46 24.99 18.09 16.51
C ILE A 46 25.07 17.95 18.03
N THR A 47 24.66 18.96 18.80
CA THR A 47 24.78 18.97 20.27
C THR A 47 23.92 17.89 20.93
N THR A 48 22.80 17.54 20.36
CA THR A 48 21.96 16.43 20.83
C THR A 48 22.41 15.06 20.27
N GLN A 49 23.56 14.98 19.61
CA GLN A 49 24.04 13.77 18.96
C GLN A 49 22.96 13.12 18.07
N ARG A 50 22.32 13.94 17.24
CA ARG A 50 21.19 13.50 16.38
C ARG A 50 20.01 12.97 17.19
N LEU A 51 19.65 13.68 18.26
CA LEU A 51 18.58 13.33 19.21
C LEU A 51 18.80 12.01 19.98
N ARG A 52 20.03 11.55 20.08
CA ARG A 52 20.39 10.34 20.85
C ARG A 52 20.82 10.63 22.29
N ALA A 53 21.30 11.85 22.55
CA ALA A 53 21.63 12.29 23.92
C ALA A 53 20.39 12.49 24.77
N ILE A 54 20.59 12.74 26.06
CA ILE A 54 19.52 13.12 26.99
C ILE A 54 18.96 14.49 26.55
N LEU A 55 17.70 14.52 26.13
CA LEU A 55 17.03 15.73 25.64
C LEU A 55 16.42 16.51 26.80
N LYS A 56 16.81 17.76 26.95
CA LYS A 56 16.27 18.68 27.96
C LYS A 56 15.05 19.44 27.44
N LEU A 57 15.03 19.81 26.16
CA LEU A 57 13.96 20.60 25.56
C LEU A 57 12.78 19.70 25.15
N GLU A 58 11.57 20.09 25.55
CA GLU A 58 10.37 19.33 25.24
C GLU A 58 10.13 19.18 23.73
N LYS A 59 10.36 20.24 22.95
CA LYS A 59 10.27 20.20 21.49
C LYS A 59 11.17 19.15 20.85
N GLU A 60 12.36 18.88 21.42
CA GLU A 60 13.28 17.87 20.93
C GLU A 60 12.81 16.46 21.29
N LYS A 61 12.22 16.28 22.46
CA LYS A 61 11.60 15.00 22.85
C LYS A 61 10.43 14.67 21.92
N VAL A 62 9.57 15.66 21.65
CA VAL A 62 8.45 15.50 20.70
C VAL A 62 8.97 15.20 19.29
N LEU A 63 10.02 15.89 18.85
CA LEU A 63 10.64 15.65 17.55
C LEU A 63 11.21 14.22 17.48
N LYS A 64 11.97 13.78 18.47
CA LYS A 64 12.50 12.41 18.57
C LYS A 64 11.37 11.39 18.46
N LYS A 65 10.32 11.54 19.26
CA LYS A 65 9.14 10.65 19.22
C LYS A 65 8.47 10.63 17.83
N SER A 66 8.41 11.79 17.18
CA SER A 66 7.86 11.86 15.80
C SER A 66 8.73 11.08 14.79
N LEU A 67 10.06 11.11 14.91
CA LEU A 67 10.97 10.35 14.06
C LEU A 67 10.89 8.84 14.36
N GLU A 68 10.76 8.47 15.62
CA GLU A 68 10.55 7.07 16.03
C GLU A 68 9.24 6.52 15.45
N LEU A 69 8.14 7.28 15.52
CA LEU A 69 6.87 6.90 14.89
C LEU A 69 6.98 6.80 13.37
N PHE A 70 7.74 7.68 12.74
CA PHE A 70 8.00 7.62 11.30
C PHE A 70 8.77 6.33 10.94
N GLN A 71 9.78 5.98 11.73
CA GLN A 71 10.52 4.73 11.57
C GLN A 71 9.62 3.50 11.74
N LEU A 72 8.84 3.45 12.83
CA LEU A 72 7.90 2.35 13.10
C LEU A 72 6.87 2.17 11.97
N ASN A 73 6.39 3.28 11.39
CA ASN A 73 5.47 3.21 10.26
C ASN A 73 6.13 2.56 9.02
N ILE A 74 7.39 2.90 8.72
CA ILE A 74 8.15 2.27 7.63
C ILE A 74 8.34 0.78 7.91
N GLU A 75 8.75 0.42 9.12
CA GLU A 75 8.96 -0.97 9.53
C GLU A 75 7.67 -1.80 9.45
N LYS A 76 6.55 -1.23 9.89
CA LYS A 76 5.22 -1.86 9.78
C LYS A 76 4.84 -2.13 8.32
N LYS A 77 5.02 -1.14 7.45
CA LYS A 77 4.71 -1.28 6.01
C LYS A 77 5.64 -2.29 5.34
N TYR A 78 6.91 -2.32 5.69
CA TYR A 78 7.84 -3.33 5.22
C TYR A 78 7.44 -4.73 5.65
N ASN A 79 7.09 -4.92 6.93
CA ASN A 79 6.64 -6.21 7.44
C ASN A 79 5.33 -6.67 6.76
N ASN A 80 4.41 -5.75 6.49
CA ASN A 80 3.22 -6.08 5.72
C ASN A 80 3.58 -6.58 4.31
N LEU A 81 4.49 -5.91 3.61
CA LEU A 81 4.91 -6.33 2.26
C LEU A 81 5.55 -7.72 2.25
N ILE A 82 6.39 -8.06 3.24
CA ILE A 82 7.02 -9.40 3.35
C ILE A 82 5.95 -10.51 3.49
N ASN A 83 4.84 -10.22 4.18
CA ASN A 83 3.79 -11.22 4.37
C ASN A 83 3.01 -11.53 3.07
N PHE A 84 3.08 -10.65 2.06
CA PHE A 84 2.31 -10.78 0.82
C PHE A 84 3.17 -10.98 -0.43
N THR A 85 4.49 -10.77 -0.35
CA THR A 85 5.41 -10.86 -1.49
C THR A 85 6.70 -11.60 -1.10
N GLU A 86 7.16 -12.48 -1.97
CA GLU A 86 8.43 -13.21 -1.77
C GLU A 86 9.65 -12.27 -1.79
N GLU A 87 9.60 -11.25 -2.65
CA GLU A 87 10.65 -10.23 -2.74
C GLU A 87 10.07 -8.83 -2.63
N VAL A 88 10.62 -8.03 -1.70
CA VAL A 88 10.25 -6.62 -1.50
C VAL A 88 11.33 -5.74 -2.09
N SER A 89 10.98 -4.93 -3.11
CA SER A 89 11.86 -3.90 -3.66
C SER A 89 11.74 -2.57 -2.89
N ILE A 90 12.77 -1.72 -2.99
CA ILE A 90 12.73 -0.38 -2.39
C ILE A 90 11.63 0.51 -3.02
N ALA A 91 11.31 0.28 -4.31
CA ALA A 91 10.25 0.98 -5.00
C ALA A 91 8.88 0.64 -4.43
N MET A 92 8.59 -0.64 -4.20
CA MET A 92 7.35 -1.11 -3.56
C MET A 92 7.21 -0.50 -2.16
N LEU A 93 8.27 -0.54 -1.36
CA LEU A 93 8.26 0.05 -0.02
C LEU A 93 8.04 1.57 -0.06
N LYS A 94 8.68 2.28 -0.99
CA LYS A 94 8.48 3.72 -1.18
C LYS A 94 7.03 4.04 -1.53
N ASN A 95 6.46 3.32 -2.48
CA ASN A 95 5.07 3.51 -2.93
C ASN A 95 4.11 3.28 -1.76
N GLU A 96 4.30 2.21 -1.01
CA GLU A 96 3.51 1.89 0.17
C GLU A 96 3.62 2.98 1.26
N ILE A 97 4.83 3.53 1.51
CA ILE A 97 5.04 4.62 2.48
C ILE A 97 4.33 5.89 2.04
N LEU A 98 4.40 6.23 0.77
CA LEU A 98 3.78 7.44 0.22
C LEU A 98 2.26 7.32 0.04
N GLY A 99 1.70 6.12 0.26
CA GLY A 99 0.31 5.85 -0.09
C GLY A 99 0.06 5.97 -1.60
N ILE A 100 1.16 5.98 -2.38
CA ILE A 100 1.11 5.71 -3.79
C ILE A 100 0.99 4.18 -3.83
N SER A 101 -0.25 3.67 -3.73
CA SER A 101 -0.46 2.40 -4.36
C SER A 101 0.17 2.59 -5.76
N ASP A 102 1.16 1.77 -6.16
CA ASP A 102 1.08 1.30 -7.53
C ASP A 102 -0.41 1.11 -7.67
N GLU A 103 -1.05 1.61 -8.72
CA GLU A 103 -2.40 1.16 -9.00
C GLU A 103 -2.29 -0.36 -9.01
N ALA A 104 -2.21 -0.89 -7.82
CA ALA A 104 -2.30 -2.31 -7.51
C ALA A 104 -3.64 -2.57 -8.12
N LYS A 105 -3.64 -3.10 -9.35
CA LYS A 105 -4.77 -3.28 -10.23
C LYS A 105 -5.91 -3.56 -9.31
N LYS A 106 -6.68 -2.50 -8.98
CA LYS A 106 -7.75 -2.57 -8.00
C LYS A 106 -8.52 -3.79 -8.43
N ILE A 107 -8.43 -4.84 -7.63
CA ILE A 107 -8.89 -6.15 -8.06
C ILE A 107 -10.34 -5.96 -8.44
N GLN A 108 -10.62 -6.05 -9.72
CA GLN A 108 -11.94 -5.85 -10.26
C GLN A 108 -12.71 -7.15 -10.16
N LEU A 109 -13.96 -7.10 -9.77
CA LEU A 109 -14.78 -8.28 -9.54
C LEU A 109 -14.85 -9.20 -10.76
N LEU A 110 -15.09 -8.63 -11.94
CA LEU A 110 -15.22 -9.44 -13.17
C LEU A 110 -13.88 -10.07 -13.59
N ASP A 111 -12.74 -9.44 -13.31
CA ASP A 111 -11.42 -10.01 -13.60
C ASP A 111 -11.19 -11.29 -12.78
N VAL A 112 -11.69 -11.34 -11.55
CA VAL A 112 -11.63 -12.55 -10.70
C VAL A 112 -12.50 -13.65 -11.28
N PHE A 113 -13.72 -13.34 -11.74
CA PHE A 113 -14.58 -14.31 -12.42
C PHE A 113 -13.91 -14.84 -13.68
N GLU A 114 -13.33 -13.99 -14.51
CA GLU A 114 -12.65 -14.38 -15.76
C GLU A 114 -11.44 -15.27 -15.48
N LYS A 115 -10.62 -14.92 -14.50
CA LYS A 115 -9.48 -15.75 -14.09
C LYS A 115 -9.94 -17.12 -13.60
N HIS A 116 -10.92 -17.16 -12.67
CA HIS A 116 -11.48 -18.42 -12.18
C HIS A 116 -12.03 -19.29 -13.32
N ASN A 117 -12.85 -18.71 -14.21
CA ASN A 117 -13.48 -19.46 -15.29
C ASN A 117 -12.43 -19.97 -16.31
N SER A 118 -11.39 -19.20 -16.57
CA SER A 118 -10.25 -19.61 -17.41
C SER A 118 -9.50 -20.79 -16.81
N GLU A 119 -9.19 -20.76 -15.51
CA GLU A 119 -8.54 -21.86 -14.80
C GLU A 119 -9.44 -23.11 -14.75
N PHE A 120 -10.74 -22.92 -14.52
CA PHE A 120 -11.72 -23.99 -14.53
C PHE A 120 -11.85 -24.63 -15.92
N ALA A 121 -11.81 -23.84 -16.99
CA ALA A 121 -11.84 -24.33 -18.37
C ALA A 121 -10.63 -25.25 -18.69
N LYS A 122 -9.46 -24.96 -18.13
CA LYS A 122 -8.28 -25.85 -18.26
C LYS A 122 -8.55 -27.21 -17.63
N LYS A 123 -9.21 -27.24 -16.43
CA LYS A 123 -9.59 -28.48 -15.74
C LYS A 123 -10.69 -29.25 -16.46
N VAL A 124 -11.55 -28.57 -17.19
CA VAL A 124 -12.53 -29.23 -18.07
C VAL A 124 -11.83 -29.89 -19.26
N LYS A 125 -10.85 -29.21 -19.86
CA LYS A 125 -10.05 -29.79 -20.97
C LYS A 125 -9.22 -31.01 -20.56
N SER A 126 -8.74 -31.05 -19.29
CA SER A 126 -8.03 -32.23 -18.76
C SER A 126 -8.97 -33.37 -18.32
N GLY A 127 -10.29 -33.19 -18.41
CA GLY A 127 -11.27 -34.19 -17.98
C GLY A 127 -11.54 -34.22 -16.48
N GLU A 128 -10.91 -33.35 -15.70
CA GLU A 128 -11.07 -33.29 -14.22
C GLU A 128 -12.41 -32.69 -13.78
N ARG A 129 -13.04 -31.90 -14.65
CA ARG A 129 -14.27 -31.16 -14.33
C ARG A 129 -15.26 -31.18 -15.49
N SER A 130 -16.54 -31.03 -15.15
CA SER A 130 -17.64 -31.04 -16.11
C SER A 130 -17.77 -29.73 -16.89
N SER A 131 -18.04 -29.81 -18.18
CA SER A 131 -18.38 -28.67 -19.04
C SER A 131 -19.67 -27.97 -18.60
N ALA A 132 -20.64 -28.71 -18.06
CA ALA A 132 -21.87 -28.16 -17.53
C ALA A 132 -21.63 -27.22 -16.34
N SER A 133 -20.63 -27.52 -15.49
CA SER A 133 -20.23 -26.62 -14.41
C SER A 133 -19.58 -25.34 -14.92
N LEU A 134 -18.74 -25.43 -15.94
CA LEU A 134 -18.15 -24.25 -16.58
C LEU A 134 -19.23 -23.32 -17.17
N GLN A 135 -20.23 -23.90 -17.83
CA GLN A 135 -21.36 -23.09 -18.34
C GLN A 135 -22.10 -22.34 -17.23
N LYS A 136 -22.30 -22.96 -16.05
CA LYS A 136 -22.92 -22.28 -14.91
C LYS A 136 -22.08 -21.12 -14.42
N TYR A 137 -20.75 -21.30 -14.30
CA TYR A 137 -19.85 -20.21 -13.89
C TYR A 137 -19.82 -19.05 -14.90
N ASN A 138 -19.83 -19.36 -16.21
CA ASN A 138 -19.89 -18.32 -17.24
C ASN A 138 -21.21 -17.55 -17.18
N ARG A 139 -22.35 -18.22 -17.03
CA ARG A 139 -23.65 -17.57 -16.83
C ARG A 139 -23.68 -16.67 -15.60
N SER A 140 -23.08 -17.11 -14.48
CA SER A 140 -22.98 -16.28 -13.28
C SER A 140 -22.14 -15.03 -13.52
N ALA A 141 -21.01 -15.14 -14.23
CA ALA A 141 -20.20 -13.97 -14.59
C ALA A 141 -20.96 -12.98 -15.48
N ASP A 142 -21.70 -13.47 -16.47
CA ASP A 142 -22.50 -12.64 -17.38
C ASP A 142 -23.64 -11.94 -16.64
N LEU A 143 -24.27 -12.64 -15.70
CA LEU A 143 -25.32 -12.10 -14.88
C LEU A 143 -24.80 -10.95 -13.98
N ILE A 144 -23.67 -11.14 -13.32
CA ILE A 144 -23.02 -10.10 -12.51
C ILE A 144 -22.59 -8.92 -13.39
N ARG A 145 -22.05 -9.17 -14.59
CA ARG A 145 -21.68 -8.10 -15.55
C ARG A 145 -22.90 -7.26 -15.91
N ASN A 146 -24.02 -7.89 -16.25
CA ASN A 146 -25.26 -7.21 -16.59
C ASN A 146 -25.83 -6.42 -15.41
N PHE A 147 -25.80 -7.00 -14.21
CA PHE A 147 -26.21 -6.32 -12.98
C PHE A 147 -25.37 -5.06 -12.72
N ILE A 148 -24.04 -5.16 -12.77
CA ILE A 148 -23.13 -4.02 -12.55
C ILE A 148 -23.42 -2.92 -13.56
N LYS A 149 -23.54 -3.27 -14.85
CA LYS A 149 -23.81 -2.32 -15.92
C LYS A 149 -25.17 -1.63 -15.74
N LYS A 150 -26.21 -2.38 -15.39
CA LYS A 150 -27.57 -1.87 -15.25
C LYS A 150 -27.76 -1.03 -13.98
N THR A 151 -27.18 -1.47 -12.86
CA THR A 151 -27.43 -0.86 -11.54
C THR A 151 -26.47 0.28 -11.25
N TYR A 152 -25.19 0.16 -11.65
CA TYR A 152 -24.14 1.13 -11.32
C TYR A 152 -23.62 1.91 -12.53
N ASN A 153 -24.07 1.56 -13.75
CA ASN A 153 -23.64 2.19 -15.01
C ASN A 153 -22.11 2.19 -15.22
N VAL A 154 -21.44 1.14 -14.75
CA VAL A 154 -19.99 0.93 -14.91
C VAL A 154 -19.73 -0.43 -15.55
N ASN A 155 -18.54 -0.63 -16.15
CA ASN A 155 -18.19 -1.89 -16.80
C ASN A 155 -17.67 -2.94 -15.83
N ASN A 156 -17.14 -2.55 -14.67
CA ASN A 156 -16.61 -3.42 -13.64
C ASN A 156 -16.64 -2.68 -12.29
N ILE A 157 -16.43 -3.38 -11.17
CA ILE A 157 -16.41 -2.78 -9.83
C ILE A 157 -15.24 -3.34 -9.02
N GLU A 158 -14.58 -2.48 -8.23
CA GLU A 158 -13.51 -2.88 -7.32
C GLU A 158 -14.06 -3.78 -6.21
N ILE A 159 -13.38 -4.90 -5.90
CA ILE A 159 -13.81 -5.83 -4.84
C ILE A 159 -13.99 -5.11 -3.50
N GLU A 160 -13.13 -4.13 -3.19
CA GLU A 160 -13.21 -3.35 -1.95
C GLU A 160 -14.50 -2.52 -1.83
N LYS A 161 -15.18 -2.25 -2.94
CA LYS A 161 -16.48 -1.55 -2.97
C LYS A 161 -17.69 -2.46 -2.78
N ILE A 162 -17.48 -3.78 -2.74
CA ILE A 162 -18.55 -4.75 -2.50
C ILE A 162 -18.91 -4.72 -1.02
N ASN A 163 -20.08 -4.21 -0.73
CA ASN A 163 -20.63 -4.09 0.63
C ASN A 163 -22.02 -4.72 0.71
N SER A 164 -22.64 -4.66 1.88
CA SER A 164 -24.00 -5.20 2.10
C SER A 164 -25.04 -4.61 1.14
N ALA A 165 -24.91 -3.31 0.77
CA ALA A 165 -25.82 -2.69 -0.18
C ALA A 165 -25.68 -3.28 -1.59
N PHE A 166 -24.45 -3.63 -2.01
CA PHE A 166 -24.22 -4.31 -3.28
C PHE A 166 -24.92 -5.68 -3.31
N VAL A 167 -24.80 -6.45 -2.23
CA VAL A 167 -25.46 -7.77 -2.11
C VAL A 167 -26.98 -7.64 -2.15
N TYR A 168 -27.54 -6.70 -1.40
CA TYR A 168 -28.99 -6.42 -1.40
C TYR A 168 -29.51 -6.00 -2.78
N ASN A 169 -28.79 -5.13 -3.47
CA ASN A 169 -29.14 -4.70 -4.84
C ASN A 169 -29.08 -5.86 -5.83
N LEU A 170 -28.10 -6.76 -5.69
CA LEU A 170 -27.97 -7.97 -6.49
C LEU A 170 -29.16 -8.90 -6.26
N GLU A 171 -29.52 -9.16 -5.01
CA GLU A 171 -30.70 -9.99 -4.68
C GLU A 171 -31.99 -9.41 -5.29
N THR A 172 -32.16 -8.08 -5.23
CA THR A 172 -33.32 -7.39 -5.80
C THR A 172 -33.32 -7.49 -7.34
N TYR A 173 -32.14 -7.44 -7.95
CA TYR A 173 -32.00 -7.59 -9.41
C TYR A 173 -32.32 -9.00 -9.90
N LEU A 174 -32.13 -10.02 -9.06
CA LEU A 174 -32.35 -11.44 -9.38
C LEU A 174 -33.81 -11.89 -9.21
N LYS A 175 -34.62 -11.12 -8.51
CA LYS A 175 -36.08 -11.35 -8.33
C LYS A 175 -36.87 -10.83 -9.49
#